data_7965e4f5f3754e025bed6b60d1f57780
#
_entry.id   7965e4f5f3754e025bed6b60d1f57780
#
_cell.length_a   1.000
_cell.length_b   1.000
_cell.length_c   1.000
_cell.angle_alpha   90.00
_cell.angle_beta   90.00
_cell.angle_gamma   90.00
#
_symmetry.space_group_name_H-M   'P 1'
#
loop_
_entity.id
_entity.type
_entity.pdbx_description
1 polymer ?
#
loop_
_entity_poly.entity_id
_entity_poly.type
_entity_poly.pdbx_seq_one_letter_code
_entity_poly.pdbx_strand_id
1 'polypeptide(L)'
;MYFDFHSKDIKLVADFAWEDYCQERNDSKQEWLPFLSFPITKKCNFKCLYCGSGGEATASNNEIISVDTIKEYVTYGIEKGLTKFRITGGEPFLHPEIDKILEFLDSTGCYVLVNTNGSLVGKYKNLISKLSSNVKFAVSFDTLKPEVLEIISRVKCHQNIIENIRFLSESGNLLRLNMVINKHNCDEVYDIINFCQELHCDLKILDVVSVPVPFSKERQDFYREVNSLEQKFSQKCDGIYSHEYSRGFGTPCYRYRFGDVYVTVKNSKKGSHYDTETDESICKECKYYPCHEGLYDLFCLSDGRLCSCRWTEKQKFDSFKQQMDWLIDVFRRSKFVFVGDNKNMKIREDLNKIL
;
A
#
# COMPACT_ATOMS: atom_id res chain seq x y z
N MET A 1 -16.51 18.98 2.20
CA MET A 1 -16.95 19.35 0.83
C MET A 1 -17.23 18.05 0.11
N TYR A 2 -18.50 17.75 -0.15
CA TYR A 2 -18.87 16.55 -0.91
C TYR A 2 -18.26 16.69 -2.30
N PHE A 3 -17.58 15.62 -2.78
CA PHE A 3 -17.30 15.53 -4.20
C PHE A 3 -18.63 15.35 -4.90
N ASP A 4 -19.05 16.37 -5.56
CA ASP A 4 -20.18 16.28 -6.46
C ASP A 4 -19.67 15.59 -7.74
N PHE A 5 -19.84 14.28 -7.82
CA PHE A 5 -19.56 13.48 -8.99
C PHE A 5 -20.63 13.71 -10.06
N HIS A 6 -20.88 14.97 -10.41
CA HIS A 6 -22.05 15.51 -11.13
C HIS A 6 -22.44 14.84 -12.44
N SER A 7 -21.77 13.78 -12.89
CA SER A 7 -22.14 13.19 -14.18
C SER A 7 -21.82 11.72 -14.40
N LYS A 8 -21.21 11.02 -13.44
CA LYS A 8 -20.82 9.62 -13.63
C LYS A 8 -21.27 8.74 -12.48
N ASP A 9 -21.95 7.64 -12.82
CA ASP A 9 -22.30 6.63 -11.85
C ASP A 9 -21.04 6.00 -11.25
N ILE A 10 -20.98 5.95 -9.92
CA ILE A 10 -19.92 5.26 -9.21
C ILE A 10 -20.26 3.77 -9.21
N LYS A 11 -19.42 2.97 -9.83
CA LYS A 11 -19.53 1.52 -9.76
C LYS A 11 -18.92 1.01 -8.47
N LEU A 12 -19.72 0.25 -7.71
CA LEU A 12 -19.24 -0.42 -6.52
C LEU A 12 -18.55 -1.73 -6.91
N VAL A 13 -17.38 -1.98 -6.35
CA VAL A 13 -16.59 -3.19 -6.56
C VAL A 13 -16.17 -3.76 -5.22
N ALA A 14 -15.97 -5.07 -5.17
CA ALA A 14 -15.69 -5.77 -3.91
C ALA A 14 -14.34 -5.37 -3.28
N ASP A 15 -13.28 -5.27 -4.06
CA ASP A 15 -11.95 -4.84 -3.63
C ASP A 15 -11.05 -4.60 -4.86
N PHE A 16 -10.42 -3.45 -4.97
CA PHE A 16 -9.52 -3.15 -6.09
C PHE A 16 -8.28 -4.04 -6.16
N ALA A 17 -7.69 -4.36 -5.02
CA ALA A 17 -6.53 -5.25 -4.98
C ALA A 17 -6.92 -6.70 -5.25
N TRP A 18 -8.15 -7.06 -4.97
CA TRP A 18 -8.70 -8.39 -5.14
C TRP A 18 -9.23 -8.63 -6.55
N GLU A 19 -9.78 -7.61 -7.22
CA GLU A 19 -10.21 -7.71 -8.62
C GLU A 19 -9.05 -8.08 -9.54
N ASP A 20 -7.89 -7.41 -9.35
CA ASP A 20 -6.70 -7.71 -10.13
C ASP A 20 -6.26 -9.18 -9.96
N TYR A 21 -6.53 -9.78 -8.79
CA TYR A 21 -6.24 -11.17 -8.50
C TYR A 21 -7.36 -12.14 -8.91
N CYS A 22 -8.63 -11.76 -8.72
CA CYS A 22 -9.79 -12.63 -9.01
C CYS A 22 -10.11 -12.72 -10.50
N GLN A 23 -9.79 -11.72 -11.30
CA GLN A 23 -9.92 -11.80 -12.76
C GLN A 23 -9.08 -12.94 -13.35
N GLU A 24 -7.94 -13.25 -12.73
CA GLU A 24 -7.09 -14.37 -13.13
C GLU A 24 -7.56 -15.72 -12.59
N ARG A 25 -8.34 -15.78 -11.50
CA ARG A 25 -8.69 -17.03 -10.80
C ARG A 25 -10.15 -17.45 -10.79
N ASN A 26 -11.07 -16.61 -11.23
CA ASN A 26 -12.51 -16.92 -11.29
C ASN A 26 -13.17 -17.36 -9.96
N ASP A 27 -12.61 -16.96 -8.81
CA ASP A 27 -13.02 -17.37 -7.47
C ASP A 27 -13.87 -16.32 -6.76
N SER A 28 -15.11 -16.12 -7.20
CA SER A 28 -16.05 -15.13 -6.64
C SER A 28 -16.60 -15.45 -5.23
N LYS A 29 -16.14 -16.52 -4.57
CA LYS A 29 -16.70 -17.00 -3.29
C LYS A 29 -15.70 -17.06 -2.13
N GLN A 30 -14.44 -16.70 -2.33
CA GLN A 30 -13.45 -16.81 -1.27
C GLN A 30 -13.58 -15.67 -0.25
N GLU A 31 -13.55 -16.02 1.03
CA GLU A 31 -13.55 -15.05 2.13
C GLU A 31 -12.38 -14.08 1.98
N TRP A 32 -12.66 -12.77 2.08
CA TRP A 32 -11.61 -11.77 2.01
C TRP A 32 -10.75 -11.82 3.27
N LEU A 33 -9.47 -12.06 3.10
CA LEU A 33 -8.46 -11.98 4.15
C LEU A 33 -7.37 -10.99 3.76
N PRO A 34 -6.71 -10.33 4.74
CA PRO A 34 -5.68 -9.32 4.47
C PRO A 34 -4.43 -9.94 3.86
N PHE A 35 -3.54 -9.08 3.34
CA PHE A 35 -2.16 -9.48 3.10
C PHE A 35 -1.44 -9.79 4.41
N LEU A 36 -0.59 -10.82 4.40
CA LEU A 36 0.47 -10.93 5.39
C LEU A 36 1.72 -10.25 4.81
N SER A 37 2.10 -9.14 5.42
CA SER A 37 3.12 -8.22 4.92
C SER A 37 4.40 -8.33 5.76
N PHE A 38 5.53 -8.43 5.07
CA PHE A 38 6.84 -8.54 5.65
C PHE A 38 7.71 -7.34 5.25
N PRO A 39 7.96 -6.38 6.14
CA PRO A 39 9.02 -5.40 5.97
C PRO A 39 10.38 -6.06 6.25
N ILE A 40 10.91 -6.81 5.25
CA ILE A 40 12.01 -7.76 5.43
C ILE A 40 13.34 -7.13 5.78
N THR A 41 13.51 -5.83 5.58
CA THR A 41 14.70 -5.08 5.96
C THR A 41 14.37 -3.61 6.21
N LYS A 42 15.05 -2.99 7.15
CA LYS A 42 14.98 -1.53 7.35
C LYS A 42 15.98 -0.76 6.48
N LYS A 43 16.90 -1.43 5.80
CA LYS A 43 17.87 -0.80 4.91
C LYS A 43 17.18 -0.27 3.66
N CYS A 44 17.52 0.96 3.27
CA CYS A 44 17.13 1.54 1.99
C CYS A 44 18.30 2.31 1.39
N ASN A 45 18.46 2.22 0.09
CA ASN A 45 19.45 2.99 -0.66
C ASN A 45 18.93 4.38 -1.09
N PHE A 46 17.66 4.69 -0.78
CA PHE A 46 17.06 6.02 -0.96
C PHE A 46 16.90 6.74 0.39
N LYS A 47 16.75 8.08 0.32
CA LYS A 47 16.50 8.96 1.48
C LYS A 47 15.33 9.89 1.16
N CYS A 48 14.18 9.31 0.80
CA CYS A 48 13.03 10.07 0.35
C CYS A 48 12.52 11.04 1.42
N LEU A 49 12.21 12.27 1.03
CA LEU A 49 11.77 13.34 1.92
C LEU A 49 10.48 13.03 2.67
N TYR A 50 9.60 12.23 2.08
CA TYR A 50 8.34 11.83 2.69
C TYR A 50 8.47 10.60 3.59
N CYS A 51 9.56 9.83 3.48
CA CYS A 51 9.80 8.68 4.32
C CYS A 51 10.10 9.16 5.75
N GLY A 52 9.24 8.82 6.70
CA GLY A 52 9.31 9.36 8.05
C GLY A 52 10.55 8.93 8.84
N SER A 53 10.94 9.72 9.84
CA SER A 53 12.00 9.37 10.79
C SER A 53 11.70 8.10 11.62
N GLY A 54 10.46 7.66 11.65
CA GLY A 54 10.04 6.34 12.13
C GLY A 54 9.78 5.37 10.97
N GLY A 55 10.00 5.81 9.73
CA GLY A 55 9.96 4.93 8.57
C GLY A 55 11.19 4.05 8.53
N GLU A 56 11.07 3.01 7.79
CA GLU A 56 12.00 1.90 7.61
C GLU A 56 13.41 2.33 7.14
N ALA A 57 13.59 3.59 6.78
CA ALA A 57 14.83 4.13 6.18
C ALA A 57 15.84 4.73 7.18
N THR A 58 15.63 4.67 8.49
CA THR A 58 16.65 5.08 9.45
C THR A 58 17.79 4.06 9.47
N ALA A 59 18.80 4.38 8.73
CA ALA A 59 19.89 3.52 8.26
C ALA A 59 20.82 2.92 9.34
N SER A 60 20.48 2.97 10.61
CA SER A 60 21.34 2.42 11.68
C SER A 60 21.00 0.99 12.10
N ASN A 61 19.86 0.44 11.67
CA ASN A 61 19.42 -0.87 12.11
C ASN A 61 19.62 -1.93 11.03
N ASN A 62 20.47 -2.92 11.32
CA ASN A 62 20.64 -4.13 10.51
C ASN A 62 19.50 -5.13 10.72
N GLU A 63 18.32 -4.67 11.14
CA GLU A 63 17.19 -5.55 11.37
C GLU A 63 16.69 -6.10 10.05
N ILE A 64 16.72 -7.41 9.95
CA ILE A 64 16.19 -8.18 8.84
C ILE A 64 15.29 -9.29 9.39
N ILE A 65 14.26 -9.65 8.63
CA ILE A 65 13.45 -10.84 8.93
C ILE A 65 14.10 -12.03 8.21
N SER A 66 14.42 -13.10 8.94
CA SER A 66 15.07 -14.27 8.35
C SER A 66 14.15 -15.01 7.38
N VAL A 67 14.73 -15.70 6.42
CA VAL A 67 13.99 -16.57 5.48
C VAL A 67 13.17 -17.61 6.23
N ASP A 68 13.73 -18.19 7.30
CA ASP A 68 13.05 -19.22 8.08
C ASP A 68 11.84 -18.66 8.81
N THR A 69 11.92 -17.45 9.37
CA THR A 69 10.77 -16.75 9.96
C THR A 69 9.68 -16.54 8.90
N ILE A 70 10.04 -16.05 7.71
CA ILE A 70 9.07 -15.84 6.63
C ILE A 70 8.41 -17.16 6.25
N LYS A 71 9.17 -18.24 6.09
CA LYS A 71 8.66 -19.58 5.77
C LYS A 71 7.66 -20.06 6.82
N GLU A 72 8.01 -19.94 8.10
CA GLU A 72 7.16 -20.38 9.19
C GLU A 72 5.81 -19.61 9.22
N TYR A 73 5.86 -18.29 9.10
CA TYR A 73 4.67 -17.45 9.13
C TYR A 73 3.79 -17.61 7.88
N VAL A 74 4.40 -17.73 6.71
CA VAL A 74 3.68 -17.98 5.45
C VAL A 74 3.00 -19.33 5.48
N THR A 75 3.72 -20.39 5.88
CA THR A 75 3.14 -21.74 5.96
C THR A 75 1.94 -21.77 6.89
N TYR A 76 2.08 -21.22 8.10
CA TYR A 76 0.97 -21.15 9.04
C TYR A 76 -0.17 -20.27 8.52
N GLY A 77 0.16 -19.14 7.89
CA GLY A 77 -0.85 -18.26 7.29
C GLY A 77 -1.67 -18.97 6.21
N ILE A 78 -1.04 -19.78 5.36
CA ILE A 78 -1.72 -20.59 4.35
C ILE A 78 -2.66 -21.62 4.99
N GLU A 79 -2.24 -22.30 6.06
CA GLU A 79 -3.09 -23.21 6.84
C GLU A 79 -4.34 -22.50 7.39
N LYS A 80 -4.26 -21.19 7.66
CA LYS A 80 -5.36 -20.35 8.13
C LYS A 80 -6.18 -19.69 7.01
N GLY A 81 -5.83 -19.94 5.76
CA GLY A 81 -6.54 -19.43 4.59
C GLY A 81 -5.99 -18.14 3.98
N LEU A 82 -4.84 -17.63 4.46
CA LEU A 82 -4.18 -16.50 3.81
C LEU A 82 -3.64 -16.93 2.44
N THR A 83 -3.92 -16.14 1.42
CA THR A 83 -3.52 -16.40 0.02
C THR A 83 -2.74 -15.25 -0.59
N LYS A 84 -2.52 -14.19 0.19
CA LYS A 84 -1.88 -12.96 -0.28
C LYS A 84 -0.72 -12.57 0.63
N PHE A 85 0.47 -12.42 0.06
CA PHE A 85 1.66 -12.04 0.78
C PHE A 85 2.27 -10.77 0.18
N ARG A 86 2.83 -9.91 1.04
CA ARG A 86 3.49 -8.69 0.59
C ARG A 86 4.90 -8.62 1.13
N ILE A 87 5.84 -8.31 0.25
CA ILE A 87 7.21 -8.02 0.59
C ILE A 87 7.43 -6.52 0.47
N THR A 88 7.92 -5.92 1.54
CA THR A 88 8.20 -4.49 1.66
C THR A 88 9.40 -4.27 2.57
N GLY A 89 9.59 -3.07 3.06
CA GLY A 89 10.66 -2.69 3.98
C GLY A 89 11.23 -1.33 3.62
N GLY A 90 12.51 -1.12 3.86
CA GLY A 90 13.25 -0.03 3.25
C GLY A 90 13.30 -0.27 1.74
N GLU A 91 14.28 -1.04 1.27
CA GLU A 91 14.31 -1.59 -0.09
C GLU A 91 14.51 -3.12 -0.02
N PRO A 92 13.52 -3.93 -0.40
CA PRO A 92 13.59 -5.39 -0.27
C PRO A 92 14.79 -6.02 -0.98
N PHE A 93 15.21 -5.47 -2.11
CA PHE A 93 16.37 -5.98 -2.85
C PHE A 93 17.72 -5.71 -2.18
N LEU A 94 17.73 -5.10 -0.99
CA LEU A 94 18.91 -5.04 -0.10
C LEU A 94 18.95 -6.18 0.92
N HIS A 95 17.91 -7.01 0.99
CA HIS A 95 17.94 -8.20 1.83
C HIS A 95 18.90 -9.23 1.22
N PRO A 96 19.84 -9.80 2.01
CA PRO A 96 20.90 -10.67 1.47
C PRO A 96 20.38 -11.96 0.82
N GLU A 97 19.18 -12.40 1.19
CA GLU A 97 18.57 -13.64 0.71
C GLU A 97 17.21 -13.38 0.04
N ILE A 98 17.08 -12.24 -0.64
CA ILE A 98 15.81 -11.90 -1.34
C ILE A 98 15.46 -12.94 -2.41
N ASP A 99 16.43 -13.54 -3.05
CA ASP A 99 16.26 -14.61 -4.02
C ASP A 99 15.52 -15.81 -3.40
N LYS A 100 16.01 -16.31 -2.26
CA LYS A 100 15.39 -17.43 -1.55
C LYS A 100 13.97 -17.11 -1.06
N ILE A 101 13.74 -15.84 -0.64
CA ILE A 101 12.41 -15.38 -0.21
C ILE A 101 11.45 -15.43 -1.38
N LEU A 102 11.81 -14.85 -2.53
CA LEU A 102 10.94 -14.78 -3.69
C LEU A 102 10.67 -16.16 -4.30
N GLU A 103 11.72 -17.01 -4.41
CA GLU A 103 11.56 -18.39 -4.89
C GLU A 103 10.63 -19.22 -3.98
N PHE A 104 10.77 -19.08 -2.65
CA PHE A 104 9.88 -19.75 -1.72
C PHE A 104 8.44 -19.27 -1.87
N LEU A 105 8.22 -17.94 -1.86
CA LEU A 105 6.89 -17.38 -1.96
C LEU A 105 6.20 -17.76 -3.29
N ASP A 106 6.93 -17.72 -4.40
CA ASP A 106 6.42 -18.14 -5.70
C ASP A 106 6.02 -19.63 -5.71
N SER A 107 6.83 -20.49 -5.06
CA SER A 107 6.53 -21.92 -4.94
C SER A 107 5.22 -22.24 -4.20
N THR A 108 4.71 -21.31 -3.39
CA THR A 108 3.43 -21.48 -2.69
C THR A 108 2.21 -21.38 -3.61
N GLY A 109 2.36 -20.83 -4.81
CA GLY A 109 1.26 -20.54 -5.74
C GLY A 109 0.32 -19.42 -5.27
N CYS A 110 0.62 -18.76 -4.16
CA CYS A 110 -0.14 -17.63 -3.63
C CYS A 110 0.21 -16.33 -4.36
N TYR A 111 -0.67 -15.32 -4.20
CA TYR A 111 -0.40 -14.00 -4.73
C TYR A 111 0.67 -13.28 -3.90
N VAL A 112 1.70 -12.77 -4.56
CA VAL A 112 2.82 -12.07 -3.92
C VAL A 112 2.98 -10.67 -4.51
N LEU A 113 2.93 -9.66 -3.66
CA LEU A 113 3.15 -8.26 -4.04
C LEU A 113 4.48 -7.77 -3.46
N VAL A 114 5.41 -7.39 -4.32
CA VAL A 114 6.70 -6.82 -3.93
C VAL A 114 6.67 -5.30 -4.13
N ASN A 115 6.80 -4.53 -3.04
CA ASN A 115 6.98 -3.09 -3.12
C ASN A 115 8.47 -2.76 -3.16
N THR A 116 8.92 -2.06 -4.19
CA THR A 116 10.33 -1.70 -4.40
C THR A 116 10.48 -0.28 -4.95
N ASN A 117 11.62 0.36 -4.72
CA ASN A 117 11.99 1.60 -5.41
C ASN A 117 12.50 1.37 -6.85
N GLY A 118 12.58 0.13 -7.28
CA GLY A 118 12.94 -0.27 -8.64
C GLY A 118 14.41 -0.17 -8.99
N SER A 119 15.25 0.48 -8.20
CA SER A 119 16.66 0.77 -8.58
C SER A 119 17.55 -0.46 -8.68
N LEU A 120 17.22 -1.52 -7.95
CA LEU A 120 18.02 -2.75 -7.88
C LEU A 120 17.47 -3.91 -8.70
N VAL A 121 16.29 -3.80 -9.27
CA VAL A 121 15.61 -4.83 -10.07
C VAL A 121 16.53 -5.40 -11.17
N GLY A 122 17.30 -4.53 -11.82
CA GLY A 122 18.22 -4.93 -12.89
C GLY A 122 19.26 -5.98 -12.49
N LYS A 123 19.63 -6.06 -11.20
CA LYS A 123 20.55 -7.08 -10.68
C LYS A 123 19.91 -8.47 -10.57
N TYR A 124 18.58 -8.53 -10.57
CA TYR A 124 17.80 -9.74 -10.34
C TYR A 124 16.96 -10.16 -11.54
N LYS A 125 17.27 -9.64 -12.77
CA LYS A 125 16.51 -9.95 -13.99
C LYS A 125 16.38 -11.46 -14.22
N ASN A 126 17.45 -12.23 -14.04
CA ASN A 126 17.44 -13.69 -14.21
C ASN A 126 16.51 -14.42 -13.22
N LEU A 127 16.41 -13.92 -12.00
CA LEU A 127 15.46 -14.43 -11.02
C LEU A 127 14.05 -14.08 -11.42
N ILE A 128 13.78 -12.79 -11.64
CA ILE A 128 12.45 -12.24 -11.93
C ILE A 128 11.85 -12.88 -13.17
N SER A 129 12.62 -13.11 -14.22
CA SER A 129 12.15 -13.79 -15.45
C SER A 129 11.71 -15.24 -15.26
N LYS A 130 12.01 -15.85 -14.10
CA LYS A 130 11.59 -17.21 -13.76
C LYS A 130 10.38 -17.25 -12.83
N LEU A 131 10.03 -16.10 -12.23
CA LEU A 131 8.88 -16.02 -11.32
C LEU A 131 7.58 -16.15 -12.10
N SER A 132 6.61 -16.78 -11.47
CA SER A 132 5.27 -16.92 -12.04
C SER A 132 4.52 -15.59 -12.09
N SER A 133 3.39 -15.57 -12.81
CA SER A 133 2.48 -14.42 -12.87
C SER A 133 1.85 -14.06 -11.51
N ASN A 134 1.93 -14.94 -10.52
CA ASN A 134 1.43 -14.66 -9.17
C ASN A 134 2.32 -13.66 -8.41
N VAL A 135 3.59 -13.49 -8.81
CA VAL A 135 4.49 -12.52 -8.20
C VAL A 135 4.42 -11.21 -8.99
N LYS A 136 3.92 -10.18 -8.35
CA LYS A 136 3.73 -8.85 -8.94
C LYS A 136 4.56 -7.79 -8.23
N PHE A 137 4.98 -6.79 -8.99
CA PHE A 137 5.77 -5.67 -8.48
C PHE A 137 4.97 -4.37 -8.51
N ALA A 138 4.99 -3.65 -7.40
CA ALA A 138 4.56 -2.27 -7.31
C ALA A 138 5.81 -1.39 -7.12
N VAL A 139 6.13 -0.59 -8.12
CA VAL A 139 7.34 0.23 -8.12
C VAL A 139 7.02 1.64 -7.66
N SER A 140 7.76 2.13 -6.65
CA SER A 140 7.70 3.52 -6.22
C SER A 140 8.34 4.40 -7.30
N PHE A 141 7.50 5.22 -7.95
CA PHE A 141 7.94 6.08 -9.06
C PHE A 141 7.20 7.42 -8.99
N ASP A 142 7.89 8.43 -8.50
CA ASP A 142 7.30 9.72 -8.16
C ASP A 142 7.34 10.74 -9.29
N THR A 143 8.17 10.55 -10.32
CA THR A 143 8.40 11.58 -11.33
C THR A 143 9.09 11.04 -12.58
N LEU A 144 8.79 11.64 -13.73
CA LEU A 144 9.48 11.43 -15.01
C LEU A 144 10.71 12.32 -15.19
N LYS A 145 10.97 13.25 -14.26
CA LYS A 145 12.07 14.22 -14.33
C LYS A 145 13.24 13.81 -13.43
N PRO A 146 14.42 13.57 -13.97
CA PRO A 146 15.61 13.17 -13.20
C PRO A 146 15.94 14.11 -12.04
N GLU A 147 15.86 15.42 -12.28
CA GLU A 147 16.12 16.44 -11.30
C GLU A 147 15.11 16.44 -10.13
N VAL A 148 13.86 16.12 -10.42
CA VAL A 148 12.81 16.00 -9.38
C VAL A 148 13.03 14.74 -8.55
N LEU A 149 13.44 13.63 -9.18
CA LEU A 149 13.81 12.42 -8.44
C LEU A 149 14.96 12.70 -7.47
N GLU A 150 15.99 13.42 -7.89
CA GLU A 150 17.11 13.77 -7.03
C GLU A 150 16.67 14.62 -5.83
N ILE A 151 15.75 15.56 -6.04
CA ILE A 151 15.17 16.36 -4.95
C ILE A 151 14.41 15.47 -3.96
N ILE A 152 13.55 14.59 -4.45
CA ILE A 152 12.66 13.77 -3.62
C ILE A 152 13.43 12.68 -2.89
N SER A 153 14.29 11.94 -3.58
CA SER A 153 14.89 10.68 -3.11
C SER A 153 16.37 10.77 -2.73
N ARG A 154 17.02 11.90 -3.05
CA ARG A 154 18.45 12.13 -2.82
C ARG A 154 19.38 11.19 -3.58
N VAL A 155 18.91 10.66 -4.74
CA VAL A 155 19.68 9.72 -5.58
C VAL A 155 19.60 10.09 -7.06
N LYS A 156 20.63 9.67 -7.82
CA LYS A 156 20.77 9.90 -9.29
C LYS A 156 20.69 8.58 -10.04
N CYS A 157 19.54 7.96 -10.08
CA CYS A 157 19.37 6.66 -10.77
C CYS A 157 18.10 6.58 -11.61
N HIS A 158 17.56 7.71 -12.04
CA HIS A 158 16.27 7.84 -12.73
C HIS A 158 16.19 6.94 -13.96
N GLN A 159 17.16 7.02 -14.86
CA GLN A 159 17.20 6.23 -16.09
C GLN A 159 17.20 4.72 -15.80
N ASN A 160 17.99 4.29 -14.80
CA ASN A 160 18.04 2.90 -14.38
C ASN A 160 16.69 2.40 -13.85
N ILE A 161 15.94 3.25 -13.12
CA ILE A 161 14.60 2.91 -12.64
C ILE A 161 13.64 2.72 -13.82
N ILE A 162 13.65 3.62 -14.79
CA ILE A 162 12.80 3.51 -15.99
C ILE A 162 13.08 2.21 -16.76
N GLU A 163 14.36 1.88 -16.97
CA GLU A 163 14.76 0.63 -17.63
C GLU A 163 14.29 -0.61 -16.86
N ASN A 164 14.35 -0.58 -15.55
CA ASN A 164 13.89 -1.64 -14.69
C ASN A 164 12.35 -1.76 -14.67
N ILE A 165 11.62 -0.64 -14.72
CA ILE A 165 10.16 -0.63 -14.83
C ILE A 165 9.74 -1.24 -16.17
N ARG A 166 10.38 -0.85 -17.30
CA ARG A 166 10.10 -1.42 -18.61
C ARG A 166 10.35 -2.93 -18.63
N PHE A 167 11.46 -3.38 -18.05
CA PHE A 167 11.74 -4.82 -17.90
C PHE A 167 10.64 -5.55 -17.12
N LEU A 168 10.16 -4.99 -16.01
CA LEU A 168 9.06 -5.60 -15.24
C LEU A 168 7.75 -5.63 -16.02
N SER A 169 7.47 -4.64 -16.84
CA SER A 169 6.32 -4.63 -17.75
C SER A 169 6.45 -5.72 -18.81
N GLU A 170 7.59 -5.81 -19.50
CA GLU A 170 7.86 -6.82 -20.52
C GLU A 170 7.81 -8.25 -19.97
N SER A 171 8.22 -8.46 -18.71
CA SER A 171 8.14 -9.77 -18.04
C SER A 171 6.73 -10.14 -17.57
N GLY A 172 5.77 -9.22 -17.66
CA GLY A 172 4.40 -9.42 -17.18
C GLY A 172 4.25 -9.37 -15.65
N ASN A 173 5.31 -8.98 -14.93
CA ASN A 173 5.28 -8.92 -13.46
C ASN A 173 4.99 -7.52 -12.91
N LEU A 174 4.97 -6.46 -13.72
CA LEU A 174 4.61 -5.11 -13.27
C LEU A 174 3.09 -5.03 -13.00
N LEU A 175 2.71 -4.74 -11.75
CA LEU A 175 1.32 -4.49 -11.40
C LEU A 175 0.96 -3.02 -11.55
N ARG A 176 1.77 -2.15 -10.93
CA ARG A 176 1.49 -0.71 -10.90
C ARG A 176 2.70 0.12 -10.51
N LEU A 177 2.59 1.40 -10.79
CA LEU A 177 3.43 2.43 -10.17
C LEU A 177 2.75 3.01 -8.93
N ASN A 178 3.54 3.29 -7.90
CA ASN A 178 3.10 4.03 -6.72
C ASN A 178 3.75 5.42 -6.74
N MET A 179 2.94 6.47 -6.74
CA MET A 179 3.38 7.86 -6.75
C MET A 179 2.97 8.54 -5.45
N VAL A 180 3.92 9.09 -4.70
CA VAL A 180 3.63 9.98 -3.58
C VAL A 180 3.56 11.42 -4.10
N ILE A 181 2.33 11.96 -4.15
CA ILE A 181 2.10 13.31 -4.67
C ILE A 181 2.64 14.38 -3.74
N ASN A 182 3.33 15.37 -4.31
CA ASN A 182 3.96 16.46 -3.59
C ASN A 182 4.08 17.71 -4.46
N LYS A 183 4.63 18.80 -3.91
CA LYS A 183 4.76 20.06 -4.64
C LYS A 183 5.67 20.02 -5.86
N HIS A 184 6.55 19.05 -5.98
CA HIS A 184 7.51 18.96 -7.06
C HIS A 184 7.05 18.12 -8.25
N ASN A 185 6.02 17.27 -8.03
CA ASN A 185 5.53 16.32 -9.05
C ASN A 185 4.03 16.40 -9.33
N CYS A 186 3.29 17.27 -8.65
CA CYS A 186 1.83 17.38 -8.82
C CYS A 186 1.41 17.75 -10.26
N ASP A 187 2.30 18.32 -11.05
CA ASP A 187 2.05 18.70 -12.43
C ASP A 187 2.21 17.51 -13.41
N GLU A 188 2.92 16.45 -12.99
CA GLU A 188 3.28 15.32 -13.83
C GLU A 188 2.25 14.17 -13.81
N VAL A 189 1.16 14.31 -13.06
CA VAL A 189 0.22 13.21 -12.81
C VAL A 189 -0.33 12.61 -14.10
N TYR A 190 -0.71 13.45 -15.07
CA TYR A 190 -1.23 12.97 -16.37
C TYR A 190 -0.13 12.38 -17.25
N ASP A 191 1.09 12.90 -17.18
CA ASP A 191 2.22 12.33 -17.90
C ASP A 191 2.57 10.94 -17.35
N ILE A 192 2.49 10.74 -16.02
CA ILE A 192 2.66 9.43 -15.40
C ILE A 192 1.51 8.49 -15.75
N ILE A 193 0.26 8.96 -15.86
CA ILE A 193 -0.86 8.15 -16.37
C ILE A 193 -0.57 7.68 -17.80
N ASN A 194 -0.11 8.57 -18.69
CA ASN A 194 0.27 8.21 -20.04
C ASN A 194 1.43 7.18 -20.07
N PHE A 195 2.41 7.35 -19.19
CA PHE A 195 3.49 6.37 -19.03
C PHE A 195 2.98 5.01 -18.52
N CYS A 196 1.99 4.98 -17.62
CA CYS A 196 1.34 3.75 -17.20
C CYS A 196 0.58 3.07 -18.36
N GLN A 197 -0.04 3.84 -19.27
CA GLN A 197 -0.67 3.30 -20.47
C GLN A 197 0.35 2.63 -21.40
N GLU A 198 1.51 3.24 -21.61
CA GLU A 198 2.61 2.62 -22.38
C GLU A 198 3.09 1.31 -21.76
N LEU A 199 3.06 1.21 -20.43
CA LEU A 199 3.54 0.07 -19.66
C LEU A 199 2.46 -0.99 -19.39
N HIS A 200 1.20 -0.74 -19.75
CA HIS A 200 0.05 -1.56 -19.42
C HIS A 200 -0.04 -1.90 -17.92
N CYS A 201 0.14 -0.89 -17.07
CA CYS A 201 0.07 -1.06 -15.61
C CYS A 201 -0.78 0.02 -14.95
N ASP A 202 -1.20 -0.22 -13.73
CA ASP A 202 -2.00 0.74 -12.96
C ASP A 202 -1.15 1.81 -12.28
N LEU A 203 -1.81 2.86 -11.79
CA LEU A 203 -1.22 3.90 -10.97
C LEU A 203 -1.90 3.96 -9.59
N LYS A 204 -1.10 4.02 -8.53
CA LYS A 204 -1.60 4.34 -7.19
C LYS A 204 -0.98 5.65 -6.72
N ILE A 205 -1.83 6.64 -6.50
CA ILE A 205 -1.44 7.94 -5.95
C ILE A 205 -1.69 7.93 -4.45
N LEU A 206 -0.66 8.31 -3.70
CA LEU A 206 -0.70 8.43 -2.25
C LEU A 206 -0.38 9.89 -1.89
N ASP A 207 -1.06 10.42 -0.91
CA ASP A 207 -0.61 11.63 -0.26
C ASP A 207 0.41 11.31 0.85
N VAL A 208 1.11 12.35 1.31
CA VAL A 208 2.02 12.23 2.46
C VAL A 208 1.17 12.10 3.73
N VAL A 209 1.11 10.90 4.27
CA VAL A 209 0.34 10.64 5.50
C VAL A 209 0.99 11.36 6.67
N SER A 210 0.18 12.07 7.45
CA SER A 210 0.55 12.55 8.77
C SER A 210 0.60 11.37 9.74
N VAL A 211 1.73 10.65 9.77
CA VAL A 211 2.00 9.76 10.88
C VAL A 211 2.21 10.62 12.13
N PRO A 212 1.96 10.13 13.38
CA PRO A 212 2.11 10.91 14.61
C PRO A 212 3.55 11.28 14.98
N VAL A 213 4.42 11.35 14.00
CA VAL A 213 5.68 12.08 14.11
C VAL A 213 5.36 13.52 13.69
N PRO A 214 5.66 14.52 14.50
CA PRO A 214 5.42 15.91 14.13
C PRO A 214 5.96 16.15 12.73
N PHE A 215 5.12 16.66 11.84
CA PHE A 215 5.58 17.06 10.52
C PHE A 215 6.71 18.08 10.71
N SER A 216 7.91 17.74 10.29
CA SER A 216 8.93 18.77 10.16
C SER A 216 8.41 19.85 9.20
N LYS A 217 8.85 21.08 9.37
CA LYS A 217 8.48 22.18 8.45
C LYS A 217 8.74 21.78 6.99
N GLU A 218 9.82 21.06 6.75
CA GLU A 218 10.19 20.53 5.42
C GLU A 218 9.14 19.56 4.86
N ARG A 219 8.56 18.68 5.67
CA ARG A 219 7.47 17.78 5.25
C ARG A 219 6.16 18.52 5.04
N GLN A 220 5.85 19.54 5.84
CA GLN A 220 4.67 20.39 5.63
C GLN A 220 4.77 21.13 4.30
N ASP A 221 5.93 21.67 3.97
CA ASP A 221 6.17 22.36 2.70
C ASP A 221 6.11 21.39 1.50
N PHE A 222 6.38 20.12 1.74
CA PHE A 222 6.36 19.07 0.72
C PHE A 222 4.95 18.58 0.38
N TYR A 223 4.04 18.60 1.33
CA TYR A 223 2.68 18.10 1.22
C TYR A 223 1.86 18.80 0.14
N ARG A 224 1.04 18.02 -0.56
CA ARG A 224 -0.03 18.48 -1.45
C ARG A 224 -1.31 17.70 -1.21
N GLU A 225 -2.40 18.41 -1.24
CA GLU A 225 -3.72 17.86 -1.05
C GLU A 225 -4.22 17.16 -2.33
N VAL A 226 -4.75 15.94 -2.19
CA VAL A 226 -5.24 15.16 -3.34
C VAL A 226 -6.69 15.48 -3.70
N ASN A 227 -7.44 16.21 -2.88
CA ASN A 227 -8.84 16.53 -3.13
C ASN A 227 -9.08 17.21 -4.49
N SER A 228 -8.27 18.22 -4.83
CA SER A 228 -8.38 18.92 -6.12
C SER A 228 -8.04 18.01 -7.31
N LEU A 229 -7.16 17.04 -7.11
CA LEU A 229 -6.82 16.05 -8.11
C LEU A 229 -7.97 15.08 -8.36
N GLU A 230 -8.59 14.55 -7.30
CA GLU A 230 -9.76 13.67 -7.40
C GLU A 230 -10.92 14.37 -8.11
N GLN A 231 -11.13 15.66 -7.84
CA GLN A 231 -12.15 16.47 -8.55
C GLN A 231 -11.84 16.60 -10.05
N LYS A 232 -10.59 16.82 -10.43
CA LYS A 232 -10.18 16.85 -11.85
C LYS A 232 -10.35 15.47 -12.50
N PHE A 233 -10.03 14.40 -11.78
CA PHE A 233 -10.17 13.04 -12.28
C PHE A 233 -11.62 12.69 -12.54
N SER A 234 -12.55 13.04 -11.62
CA SER A 234 -13.98 12.78 -11.80
C SER A 234 -14.56 13.42 -13.06
N GLN A 235 -13.99 14.54 -13.51
CA GLN A 235 -14.41 15.23 -14.74
C GLN A 235 -13.84 14.59 -16.02
N LYS A 236 -12.63 14.00 -15.95
CA LYS A 236 -11.87 13.56 -17.13
C LYS A 236 -11.82 12.04 -17.32
N CYS A 237 -12.04 11.26 -16.26
CA CYS A 237 -11.96 9.79 -16.33
C CYS A 237 -13.13 9.18 -17.12
N ASP A 238 -12.95 7.96 -17.60
CA ASP A 238 -13.98 7.17 -18.29
C ASP A 238 -14.95 6.49 -17.34
N GLY A 239 -14.56 6.30 -16.08
CA GLY A 239 -15.39 5.67 -15.04
C GLY A 239 -14.81 5.84 -13.66
N ILE A 240 -15.66 5.73 -12.63
CA ILE A 240 -15.29 5.84 -11.22
C ILE A 240 -15.75 4.57 -10.52
N TYR A 241 -14.87 4.02 -9.70
CA TYR A 241 -15.11 2.80 -8.93
C TYR A 241 -14.84 3.07 -7.45
N SER A 242 -15.59 2.41 -6.58
CA SER A 242 -15.42 2.46 -5.14
C SER A 242 -15.52 1.04 -4.58
N HIS A 243 -14.93 0.80 -3.40
CA HIS A 243 -15.11 -0.46 -2.70
C HIS A 243 -16.57 -0.71 -2.32
N GLU A 244 -16.98 -1.96 -2.35
CA GLU A 244 -18.23 -2.39 -1.75
C GLU A 244 -18.18 -2.26 -0.21
N TYR A 245 -19.29 -1.80 0.38
CA TYR A 245 -19.33 -1.30 1.77
C TYR A 245 -19.03 -2.32 2.85
N SER A 246 -19.23 -3.58 2.60
CA SER A 246 -19.15 -4.59 3.65
C SER A 246 -17.73 -4.99 4.02
N ARG A 247 -16.71 -4.56 3.26
CA ARG A 247 -15.34 -5.06 3.40
C ARG A 247 -14.26 -4.03 3.11
N GLY A 248 -14.53 -2.74 3.21
CA GLY A 248 -13.61 -1.64 2.92
C GLY A 248 -12.46 -1.55 3.92
N PHE A 249 -11.57 -2.54 3.88
CA PHE A 249 -10.37 -2.52 4.69
C PHE A 249 -9.44 -1.41 4.21
N GLY A 250 -8.87 -0.68 5.15
CA GLY A 250 -7.96 0.41 4.87
C GLY A 250 -8.65 1.77 4.73
N THR A 251 -7.97 2.70 4.11
CA THR A 251 -8.47 4.04 3.86
C THR A 251 -9.42 4.02 2.67
N PRO A 252 -10.61 4.65 2.75
CA PRO A 252 -11.48 4.78 1.60
C PRO A 252 -10.74 5.40 0.43
N CYS A 253 -10.81 4.78 -0.74
CA CYS A 253 -10.20 5.29 -1.95
C CYS A 253 -11.14 5.10 -3.13
N TYR A 254 -10.98 5.97 -4.13
CA TYR A 254 -11.63 5.84 -5.42
C TYR A 254 -10.61 5.39 -6.45
N ARG A 255 -11.11 4.66 -7.45
CA ARG A 255 -10.36 4.22 -8.60
C ARG A 255 -10.96 4.86 -9.84
N TYR A 256 -10.14 5.59 -10.58
CA TYR A 256 -10.53 6.34 -11.78
C TYR A 256 -9.96 5.64 -12.99
N ARG A 257 -10.77 5.37 -14.00
CA ARG A 257 -10.32 4.74 -15.24
C ARG A 257 -9.94 5.79 -16.28
N PHE A 258 -8.77 5.63 -16.88
CA PHE A 258 -8.26 6.40 -18.01
C PHE A 258 -7.80 5.43 -19.09
N GLY A 259 -8.67 5.15 -20.10
CA GLY A 259 -8.43 4.09 -21.07
C GLY A 259 -8.39 2.71 -20.39
N ASP A 260 -7.26 2.04 -20.51
CA ASP A 260 -6.96 0.73 -19.88
C ASP A 260 -6.27 0.84 -18.51
N VAL A 261 -5.91 2.05 -18.08
CA VAL A 261 -5.24 2.30 -16.80
C VAL A 261 -6.25 2.66 -15.70
N TYR A 262 -6.12 2.02 -14.57
CA TYR A 262 -6.82 2.40 -13.36
C TYR A 262 -5.90 3.20 -12.43
N VAL A 263 -6.39 4.36 -12.01
CA VAL A 263 -5.71 5.26 -11.08
C VAL A 263 -6.39 5.22 -9.72
N THR A 264 -5.78 4.58 -8.74
CA THR A 264 -6.28 4.53 -7.36
C THR A 264 -5.72 5.71 -6.58
N VAL A 265 -6.58 6.52 -5.96
CA VAL A 265 -6.17 7.64 -5.12
C VAL A 265 -6.41 7.32 -3.66
N LYS A 266 -5.34 7.21 -2.88
CA LYS A 266 -5.40 7.09 -1.42
C LYS A 266 -5.29 8.48 -0.79
N ASN A 267 -6.41 8.95 -0.27
CA ASN A 267 -6.51 10.25 0.37
C ASN A 267 -6.52 10.09 1.90
N SER A 268 -5.44 10.48 2.57
CA SER A 268 -5.30 10.32 4.02
C SER A 268 -6.30 11.14 4.85
N LYS A 269 -6.95 12.12 4.23
CA LYS A 269 -8.04 12.88 4.88
C LYS A 269 -9.34 12.10 4.96
N LYS A 270 -9.49 11.05 4.15
CA LYS A 270 -10.60 10.11 4.22
C LYS A 270 -10.20 9.00 5.20
N GLY A 271 -10.76 8.99 6.39
CA GLY A 271 -10.50 7.92 7.36
C GLY A 271 -11.43 6.75 7.17
N SER A 272 -10.98 5.59 7.58
CA SER A 272 -11.83 4.43 7.81
C SER A 272 -11.93 4.13 9.30
N HIS A 273 -12.97 3.45 9.69
CA HIS A 273 -13.11 2.94 11.04
C HIS A 273 -13.90 1.65 11.00
N TYR A 274 -13.77 0.87 12.05
CA TYR A 274 -14.65 -0.27 12.27
C TYR A 274 -16.06 0.18 12.60
N ASP A 275 -17.00 -0.71 12.32
CA ASP A 275 -18.36 -0.55 12.80
C ASP A 275 -18.35 -0.43 14.32
N THR A 276 -18.78 0.73 14.80
CA THR A 276 -18.90 1.03 16.23
C THR A 276 -20.24 0.63 16.80
N GLU A 277 -21.18 0.13 15.99
CA GLU A 277 -22.49 -0.30 16.44
C GLU A 277 -22.43 -1.66 17.13
N THR A 278 -21.40 -2.46 16.85
CA THR A 278 -21.17 -3.71 17.59
C THR A 278 -20.26 -3.45 18.79
N ASP A 279 -20.59 -4.02 19.94
CA ASP A 279 -19.78 -3.91 21.18
C ASP A 279 -18.38 -4.53 21.05
N GLU A 280 -18.12 -5.25 19.98
CA GLU A 280 -16.87 -5.95 19.68
C GLU A 280 -15.86 -5.14 18.85
N SER A 281 -16.19 -3.90 18.47
CA SER A 281 -15.29 -3.09 17.64
C SER A 281 -14.04 -2.67 18.41
N ILE A 282 -12.87 -3.05 17.90
CA ILE A 282 -11.57 -2.61 18.45
C ILE A 282 -11.33 -1.11 18.32
N CYS A 283 -12.02 -0.44 17.40
CA CYS A 283 -11.91 1.00 17.20
C CYS A 283 -12.67 1.82 18.23
N LYS A 284 -13.65 1.24 18.92
CA LYS A 284 -14.49 1.92 19.92
C LYS A 284 -13.67 2.52 21.07
N GLU A 285 -12.62 1.83 21.47
CA GLU A 285 -11.73 2.25 22.56
C GLU A 285 -10.40 2.83 22.05
N CYS A 286 -10.25 2.96 20.74
CA CYS A 286 -9.00 3.39 20.15
C CYS A 286 -8.83 4.91 20.26
N LYS A 287 -7.78 5.34 20.98
CA LYS A 287 -7.44 6.77 21.11
C LYS A 287 -7.00 7.44 19.81
N TYR A 288 -6.71 6.68 18.76
CA TYR A 288 -6.32 7.18 17.44
C TYR A 288 -7.51 7.27 16.48
N TYR A 289 -8.72 7.04 16.97
CA TYR A 289 -9.93 7.21 16.19
C TYR A 289 -10.27 8.70 15.99
N PRO A 290 -10.69 9.16 14.80
CA PRO A 290 -10.82 8.42 13.54
C PRO A 290 -9.46 8.07 12.93
N CYS A 291 -9.35 6.85 12.40
CA CYS A 291 -8.10 6.29 11.95
C CYS A 291 -7.72 6.74 10.55
N HIS A 292 -6.46 7.15 10.37
CA HIS A 292 -5.89 7.50 9.06
C HIS A 292 -5.27 6.30 8.34
N GLU A 293 -4.94 5.23 9.09
CA GLU A 293 -4.25 4.07 8.56
C GLU A 293 -5.23 3.00 8.10
N GLY A 294 -6.32 2.78 8.87
CA GLY A 294 -7.24 1.67 8.65
C GLY A 294 -6.61 0.32 8.92
N LEU A 295 -7.42 -0.74 8.90
CA LEU A 295 -6.93 -2.11 8.87
C LEU A 295 -6.91 -2.59 7.43
N TYR A 296 -5.78 -3.03 6.93
CA TYR A 296 -5.66 -3.54 5.56
C TYR A 296 -4.64 -4.66 5.41
N ASP A 297 -3.68 -4.78 6.33
CA ASP A 297 -2.62 -5.78 6.29
C ASP A 297 -2.37 -6.37 7.68
N LEU A 298 -1.83 -7.58 7.72
CA LEU A 298 -1.12 -8.13 8.86
C LEU A 298 0.37 -7.90 8.63
N PHE A 299 1.02 -7.12 9.49
CA PHE A 299 2.46 -6.87 9.40
C PHE A 299 3.21 -7.78 10.37
N CYS A 300 4.21 -8.50 9.86
CA CYS A 300 5.20 -9.20 10.66
C CYS A 300 6.35 -8.23 10.96
N LEU A 301 6.49 -7.82 12.20
CA LEU A 301 7.57 -6.94 12.64
C LEU A 301 8.92 -7.68 12.71
N SER A 302 10.03 -6.95 12.74
CA SER A 302 11.37 -7.53 12.80
C SER A 302 11.65 -8.35 14.07
N ASP A 303 10.88 -8.12 15.13
CA ASP A 303 10.93 -8.90 16.37
C ASP A 303 9.99 -10.12 16.37
N GLY A 304 9.35 -10.42 15.24
CA GLY A 304 8.44 -11.55 15.06
C GLY A 304 7.01 -11.29 15.54
N ARG A 305 6.70 -10.13 16.15
CA ARG A 305 5.32 -9.79 16.49
C ARG A 305 4.51 -9.48 15.23
N LEU A 306 3.23 -9.79 15.29
CA LEU A 306 2.27 -9.39 14.27
C LEU A 306 1.50 -8.16 14.72
N CYS A 307 1.21 -7.28 13.79
CA CYS A 307 0.29 -6.18 14.03
C CYS A 307 -0.52 -5.86 12.78
N SER A 308 -1.65 -5.19 12.94
CA SER A 308 -2.44 -4.64 11.84
C SER A 308 -2.62 -3.14 12.00
N CYS A 309 -2.60 -2.65 13.23
CA CYS A 309 -2.64 -1.24 13.56
C CYS A 309 -1.98 -1.01 14.93
N ARG A 310 -1.81 0.24 15.33
CA ARG A 310 -1.17 0.62 16.60
C ARG A 310 -1.84 0.07 17.85
N TRP A 311 -3.15 -0.18 17.79
CA TRP A 311 -3.86 -0.79 18.89
C TRP A 311 -3.53 -2.29 19.00
N THR A 312 -3.52 -2.99 17.87
CA THR A 312 -3.18 -4.42 17.81
C THR A 312 -1.72 -4.69 18.18
N GLU A 313 -0.81 -3.75 17.88
CA GLU A 313 0.61 -3.83 18.25
C GLU A 313 0.83 -3.94 19.78
N LYS A 314 -0.08 -3.41 20.59
CA LYS A 314 0.02 -3.41 22.05
C LYS A 314 -0.50 -4.68 22.72
N GLN A 315 -1.17 -5.54 21.97
CA GLN A 315 -1.68 -6.80 22.50
C GLN A 315 -0.54 -7.78 22.70
N LYS A 316 -0.61 -8.57 23.77
CA LYS A 316 0.40 -9.56 24.13
C LYS A 316 -0.14 -10.96 23.89
N PHE A 317 0.68 -11.80 23.31
CA PHE A 317 0.37 -13.19 23.01
C PHE A 317 1.55 -14.09 23.38
N ASP A 318 1.27 -15.34 23.69
CA ASP A 318 2.30 -16.32 24.05
C ASP A 318 3.07 -16.85 22.82
N SER A 319 2.45 -16.74 21.63
CA SER A 319 3.07 -17.16 20.37
C SER A 319 2.54 -16.34 19.19
N PHE A 320 3.31 -16.31 18.10
CA PHE A 320 2.86 -15.67 16.84
C PHE A 320 1.62 -16.38 16.26
N LYS A 321 1.46 -17.70 16.47
CA LYS A 321 0.30 -18.47 16.01
C LYS A 321 -0.97 -18.00 16.68
N GLN A 322 -0.95 -17.87 17.99
CA GLN A 322 -2.07 -17.32 18.74
C GLN A 322 -2.40 -15.89 18.29
N GLN A 323 -1.38 -15.07 18.06
CA GLN A 323 -1.56 -13.71 17.59
C GLN A 323 -2.14 -13.65 16.17
N MET A 324 -1.67 -14.49 15.26
CA MET A 324 -2.18 -14.58 13.89
C MET A 324 -3.64 -15.05 13.87
N ASP A 325 -3.98 -16.08 14.64
CA ASP A 325 -5.34 -16.57 14.76
C ASP A 325 -6.29 -15.47 15.26
N TRP A 326 -5.89 -14.74 16.28
CA TRP A 326 -6.67 -13.63 16.81
C TRP A 326 -6.84 -12.51 15.78
N LEU A 327 -5.77 -12.11 15.07
CA LEU A 327 -5.85 -11.06 14.06
C LEU A 327 -6.75 -11.46 12.89
N ILE A 328 -6.61 -12.69 12.39
CA ILE A 328 -7.48 -13.22 11.33
C ILE A 328 -8.95 -13.19 11.77
N ASP A 329 -9.22 -13.59 13.00
CA ASP A 329 -10.56 -13.57 13.56
C ASP A 329 -11.11 -12.14 13.70
N VAL A 330 -10.27 -11.16 14.07
CA VAL A 330 -10.61 -9.73 14.03
C VAL A 330 -11.05 -9.31 12.63
N PHE A 331 -10.31 -9.70 11.58
CA PHE A 331 -10.68 -9.38 10.20
C PHE A 331 -11.98 -10.06 9.78
N ARG A 332 -12.22 -11.31 10.18
CA ARG A 332 -13.44 -12.06 9.88
C ARG A 332 -14.70 -11.48 10.51
N ARG A 333 -14.58 -11.01 11.74
CA ARG A 333 -15.70 -10.45 12.50
C ARG A 333 -15.96 -8.97 12.25
N SER A 334 -14.94 -8.23 11.83
CA SER A 334 -15.06 -6.79 11.66
C SER A 334 -15.86 -6.42 10.42
N LYS A 335 -16.86 -5.60 10.60
CA LYS A 335 -17.59 -4.93 9.53
C LYS A 335 -17.06 -3.51 9.43
N PHE A 336 -16.65 -3.10 8.23
CA PHE A 336 -16.24 -1.73 8.00
C PHE A 336 -17.43 -0.90 7.55
N VAL A 337 -17.62 0.22 8.23
CA VAL A 337 -18.58 1.23 7.82
C VAL A 337 -17.81 2.43 7.30
N PHE A 338 -18.05 2.78 6.04
CA PHE A 338 -17.66 4.09 5.55
C PHE A 338 -18.50 5.14 6.25
N VAL A 339 -17.92 5.88 7.17
CA VAL A 339 -18.59 7.06 7.69
C VAL A 339 -18.48 8.16 6.64
N GLY A 340 -19.62 8.52 6.09
CA GLY A 340 -19.73 9.65 5.21
C GLY A 340 -19.10 10.90 5.81
N ASP A 341 -18.47 11.69 5.00
CA ASP A 341 -17.50 12.77 5.22
C ASP A 341 -17.76 13.79 6.35
N ASN A 342 -18.99 13.93 6.86
CA ASN A 342 -19.37 15.15 7.58
C ASN A 342 -19.05 15.21 9.08
N LYS A 343 -19.01 14.12 9.78
CA LYS A 343 -18.72 14.15 11.23
C LYS A 343 -17.21 14.09 11.54
N ASN A 344 -16.46 13.43 10.70
CA ASN A 344 -15.03 13.16 10.94
C ASN A 344 -14.09 14.28 10.45
N MET A 345 -14.51 15.11 9.49
CA MET A 345 -13.70 16.26 9.05
C MET A 345 -13.50 17.30 10.17
N LYS A 346 -14.50 17.54 10.99
CA LYS A 346 -14.38 18.52 12.09
C LYS A 346 -13.42 18.05 13.17
N ILE A 347 -13.44 16.76 13.49
CA ILE A 347 -12.51 16.15 14.47
C ILE A 347 -11.08 16.15 13.91
N ARG A 348 -10.91 16.00 12.60
CA ARG A 348 -9.59 16.08 11.93
C ARG A 348 -9.01 17.48 11.91
N GLU A 349 -9.82 18.50 11.69
CA GLU A 349 -9.38 19.89 11.78
C GLU A 349 -8.91 20.24 13.18
N ASP A 350 -9.56 19.69 14.21
CA ASP A 350 -9.17 19.90 15.60
C ASP A 350 -7.90 19.12 15.98
N LEU A 351 -7.71 17.90 15.46
CA LEU A 351 -6.46 17.14 15.62
C LEU A 351 -5.27 17.81 14.90
N ASN A 352 -5.50 18.39 13.72
CA ASN A 352 -4.46 19.16 13.01
C ASN A 352 -4.10 20.50 13.69
N LYS A 353 -4.93 20.99 14.61
CA LYS A 353 -4.63 22.15 15.45
C LYS A 353 -3.88 21.79 16.73
N ILE A 354 -3.93 20.51 17.13
CA ILE A 354 -3.30 19.99 18.37
C ILE A 354 -1.94 19.34 18.04
N LEU A 355 -1.67 19.01 16.78
CA LEU A 355 -0.40 18.51 16.25
C LEU A 355 0.37 19.63 15.55
#